data_02c6e0a9999219e5f3f37937966d753f
#
_entry.id   02c6e0a9999219e5f3f37937966d753f
#
_cell.length_a   1.000
_cell.length_b   1.000
_cell.length_c   1.000
_cell.angle_alpha   90.00
_cell.angle_beta   90.00
_cell.angle_gamma   90.00
#
_symmetry.space_group_name_H-M   'P 1'
#
loop_
_entity.id
_entity.type
_entity.pdbx_description
1 polymer ?
#
loop_
_entity_poly.entity_id
_entity_poly.type
_entity_poly.pdbx_seq_one_letter_code
_entity_poly.pdbx_strand_id
1 'polypeptide(L)'
;TVCNRSNDMLWGAYGANAVHMSMLQEYIASRLRYAGLEIAVGEYTQISDSFHVYQNEVWERCKQLGVIDIYSWRSTKNDYEYIEQKDLIPLITHSKTFHWELDLFFEAFGDVMTTGKKFSIKEYTGPIKTFQNPSIRDIAIPMVNAYMLHKHRQYEDSYAEINKIKAYDWMKACFEWVRKRDTAFTLKLADN
;
A
#
# COMPACT_ATOMS: atom_id res chain seq x y z
N THR A 1 15.80 -9.72 -8.24
CA THR A 1 15.93 -10.72 -7.17
C THR A 1 16.46 -10.05 -5.91
N VAL A 2 15.84 -10.32 -4.77
CA VAL A 2 16.27 -9.86 -3.45
C VAL A 2 16.73 -11.06 -2.62
N CYS A 3 17.92 -10.99 -2.04
CA CYS A 3 18.45 -12.03 -1.17
C CYS A 3 18.42 -11.54 0.28
N ASN A 4 17.64 -12.20 1.12
CA ASN A 4 17.51 -11.89 2.53
C ASN A 4 18.29 -12.91 3.36
N ARG A 5 19.18 -12.46 4.24
CA ARG A 5 19.86 -13.34 5.19
C ARG A 5 18.86 -14.00 6.15
N SER A 6 17.86 -13.22 6.58
CA SER A 6 16.81 -13.66 7.49
C SER A 6 15.50 -12.99 7.11
N ASN A 7 14.41 -13.73 7.09
CA ASN A 7 13.12 -13.23 6.65
C ASN A 7 12.00 -13.88 7.45
N ASP A 8 11.30 -13.05 8.24
CA ASP A 8 10.06 -13.49 8.86
C ASP A 8 8.98 -13.70 7.79
N MET A 9 8.23 -14.77 7.92
CA MET A 9 7.23 -15.18 6.95
C MET A 9 6.14 -14.11 6.78
N LEU A 10 5.57 -13.61 7.87
CA LEU A 10 4.41 -12.74 7.84
C LEU A 10 4.79 -11.27 7.75
N TRP A 11 5.71 -10.82 8.61
CA TRP A 11 6.13 -9.41 8.63
C TRP A 11 7.13 -9.06 7.54
N GLY A 12 7.94 -10.03 7.11
CA GLY A 12 8.95 -9.85 6.10
C GLY A 12 8.52 -10.32 4.71
N ALA A 13 8.50 -11.63 4.49
CA ALA A 13 8.36 -12.23 3.16
C ALA A 13 7.02 -11.91 2.48
N TYR A 14 5.92 -11.97 3.23
CA TYR A 14 4.58 -11.61 2.75
C TYR A 14 4.10 -10.25 3.25
N GLY A 15 4.94 -9.51 3.94
CA GLY A 15 4.64 -8.21 4.52
C GLY A 15 5.60 -7.12 4.05
N ALA A 16 6.19 -6.40 5.01
CA ALA A 16 6.94 -5.18 4.77
C ALA A 16 8.10 -5.34 3.79
N ASN A 17 8.88 -6.43 3.85
CA ASN A 17 10.04 -6.60 2.95
C ASN A 17 9.59 -6.74 1.50
N ALA A 18 8.54 -7.52 1.21
CA ALA A 18 8.00 -7.65 -0.14
C ALA A 18 7.53 -6.29 -0.67
N VAL A 19 6.77 -5.54 0.13
CA VAL A 19 6.26 -4.22 -0.25
C VAL A 19 7.41 -3.24 -0.49
N HIS A 20 8.36 -3.12 0.45
CA HIS A 20 9.46 -2.16 0.32
C HIS A 20 10.34 -2.45 -0.90
N MET A 21 10.65 -3.72 -1.14
CA MET A 21 11.55 -4.09 -2.23
C MET A 21 10.86 -4.04 -3.59
N SER A 22 9.56 -4.34 -3.69
CA SER A 22 8.81 -4.17 -4.93
C SER A 22 8.65 -2.68 -5.28
N MET A 23 8.38 -1.81 -4.30
CA MET A 23 8.36 -0.36 -4.52
C MET A 23 9.73 0.18 -4.91
N LEU A 24 10.82 -0.32 -4.34
CA LEU A 24 12.19 0.04 -4.75
C LEU A 24 12.47 -0.41 -6.20
N GLN A 25 12.00 -1.58 -6.60
CA GLN A 25 12.09 -2.05 -7.98
C GLN A 25 11.37 -1.12 -8.95
N GLU A 26 10.14 -0.71 -8.64
CA GLU A 26 9.39 0.27 -9.43
C GLU A 26 10.10 1.62 -9.50
N TYR A 27 10.64 2.10 -8.37
CA TYR A 27 11.40 3.34 -8.31
C TYR A 27 12.63 3.31 -9.24
N ILE A 28 13.43 2.25 -9.18
CA ILE A 28 14.62 2.09 -10.04
C ILE A 28 14.18 2.05 -11.51
N ALA A 29 13.19 1.24 -11.85
CA ALA A 29 12.68 1.15 -13.22
C ALA A 29 12.15 2.49 -13.72
N SER A 30 11.43 3.22 -12.89
CA SER A 30 10.91 4.56 -13.21
C SER A 30 12.04 5.58 -13.44
N ARG A 31 13.10 5.54 -12.62
CA ARG A 31 14.30 6.38 -12.80
C ARG A 31 15.00 6.10 -14.13
N LEU A 32 15.17 4.84 -14.48
CA LEU A 32 15.83 4.44 -15.72
C LEU A 32 15.00 4.83 -16.95
N ARG A 33 13.65 4.66 -16.90
CA ARG A 33 12.77 5.16 -17.96
C ARG A 33 12.86 6.68 -18.12
N TYR A 34 12.90 7.41 -17.02
CA TYR A 34 13.07 8.86 -17.04
C TYR A 34 14.43 9.28 -17.66
N ALA A 35 15.46 8.46 -17.52
CA ALA A 35 16.75 8.64 -18.16
C ALA A 35 16.78 8.23 -19.66
N GLY A 36 15.65 7.81 -20.23
CA GLY A 36 15.49 7.46 -21.63
C GLY A 36 15.70 5.98 -21.96
N LEU A 37 15.78 5.10 -20.97
CA LEU A 37 15.89 3.66 -21.20
C LEU A 37 14.51 3.02 -21.39
N GLU A 38 14.36 2.20 -22.42
CA GLU A 38 13.16 1.42 -22.66
C GLU A 38 13.18 0.13 -21.82
N ILE A 39 12.67 0.22 -20.60
CA ILE A 39 12.59 -0.91 -19.67
C ILE A 39 11.20 -1.03 -19.05
N ALA A 40 10.81 -2.24 -18.70
CA ALA A 40 9.64 -2.55 -17.90
C ALA A 40 10.06 -3.01 -16.49
N VAL A 41 9.10 -3.00 -15.56
CA VAL A 41 9.26 -3.67 -14.28
C VAL A 41 9.18 -5.18 -14.53
N GLY A 42 10.19 -5.92 -14.14
CA GLY A 42 10.23 -7.37 -14.24
C GLY A 42 9.60 -8.06 -13.03
N GLU A 43 9.75 -9.38 -12.99
CA GLU A 43 9.30 -10.18 -11.85
C GLU A 43 10.09 -9.86 -10.58
N TYR A 44 9.37 -9.84 -9.45
CA TYR A 44 9.98 -9.77 -8.13
C TYR A 44 10.23 -11.17 -7.60
N THR A 45 11.49 -11.51 -7.38
CA THR A 45 11.90 -12.79 -6.78
C THR A 45 12.58 -12.54 -5.45
N GLN A 46 12.17 -13.26 -4.42
CA GLN A 46 12.74 -13.19 -3.08
C GLN A 46 13.35 -14.54 -2.67
N ILE A 47 14.61 -14.51 -2.28
CA ILE A 47 15.35 -15.66 -1.75
C ILE A 47 15.66 -15.38 -0.29
N SER A 48 15.35 -16.32 0.60
CA SER A 48 15.61 -16.21 2.04
C SER A 48 16.51 -17.34 2.49
N ASP A 49 17.65 -16.99 3.09
CA ASP A 49 18.59 -17.97 3.66
C ASP A 49 17.99 -18.59 4.93
N SER A 50 17.42 -17.77 5.80
CA SER A 50 16.63 -18.19 6.95
C SER A 50 15.19 -17.70 6.82
N PHE A 51 14.24 -18.64 6.75
CA PHE A 51 12.81 -18.37 6.69
C PHE A 51 12.16 -18.86 7.97
N HIS A 52 11.54 -17.95 8.74
CA HIS A 52 11.03 -18.24 10.08
C HIS A 52 9.71 -17.55 10.38
N VAL A 53 9.08 -17.97 11.48
CA VAL A 53 7.92 -17.29 12.06
C VAL A 53 8.14 -17.16 13.57
N TYR A 54 7.78 -16.02 14.15
CA TYR A 54 7.86 -15.81 15.59
C TYR A 54 6.79 -16.63 16.31
N GLN A 55 7.23 -17.60 17.14
CA GLN A 55 6.36 -18.55 17.80
C GLN A 55 5.36 -17.87 18.76
N ASN A 56 5.83 -16.97 19.60
CA ASN A 56 5.03 -16.45 20.71
C ASN A 56 3.99 -15.40 20.28
N GLU A 57 4.20 -14.69 19.18
CA GLU A 57 3.33 -13.58 18.78
C GLU A 57 2.38 -13.96 17.66
N VAL A 58 2.85 -14.74 16.72
CA VAL A 58 2.13 -15.01 15.48
C VAL A 58 1.63 -16.44 15.40
N TRP A 59 2.49 -17.41 15.68
CA TRP A 59 2.16 -18.83 15.58
C TRP A 59 1.02 -19.22 16.53
N GLU A 60 1.08 -18.79 17.80
CA GLU A 60 0.02 -19.10 18.77
C GLU A 60 -1.30 -18.41 18.40
N ARG A 61 -1.24 -17.19 17.87
CA ARG A 61 -2.44 -16.48 17.39
C ARG A 61 -3.04 -17.17 16.15
N CYS A 62 -2.22 -17.63 15.23
CA CYS A 62 -2.68 -18.40 14.07
C CYS A 62 -3.33 -19.72 14.47
N LYS A 63 -2.78 -20.44 15.46
CA LYS A 63 -3.41 -21.64 16.02
C LYS A 63 -4.79 -21.32 16.62
N GLN A 64 -4.89 -20.26 17.44
CA GLN A 64 -6.16 -19.85 18.06
C GLN A 64 -7.23 -19.50 17.01
N LEU A 65 -6.81 -18.95 15.87
CA LEU A 65 -7.69 -18.62 14.76
C LEU A 65 -8.00 -19.80 13.82
N GLY A 66 -7.45 -20.99 14.11
CA GLY A 66 -7.62 -22.16 13.24
C GLY A 66 -6.97 -22.00 11.85
N VAL A 67 -6.06 -21.05 11.69
CA VAL A 67 -5.44 -20.71 10.39
C VAL A 67 -4.27 -21.63 10.05
N ILE A 68 -3.83 -22.46 11.01
CA ILE A 68 -2.72 -23.37 10.77
C ILE A 68 -3.24 -24.78 10.50
N ASP A 69 -3.76 -24.96 9.35
CA ASP A 69 -3.67 -26.22 8.64
C ASP A 69 -2.85 -26.00 7.38
N ILE A 70 -1.57 -26.32 7.45
CA ILE A 70 -0.62 -26.18 6.32
C ILE A 70 -1.10 -26.98 5.10
N TYR A 71 -1.95 -27.95 5.31
CA TYR A 71 -2.51 -28.80 4.27
C TYR A 71 -3.86 -28.28 3.72
N SER A 72 -4.51 -27.38 4.44
CA SER A 72 -5.76 -26.72 4.02
C SER A 72 -5.55 -25.34 3.41
N TRP A 73 -4.33 -24.89 3.22
CA TRP A 73 -4.03 -23.69 2.43
C TRP A 73 -4.42 -23.92 0.96
N ARG A 74 -5.69 -24.14 0.77
CA ARG A 74 -6.29 -23.92 -0.53
C ARG A 74 -6.25 -22.42 -0.78
N SER A 75 -5.60 -22.05 -1.85
CA SER A 75 -5.71 -20.73 -2.45
C SER A 75 -7.17 -20.27 -2.36
N THR A 76 -7.51 -19.45 -1.38
CA THR A 76 -8.71 -18.65 -1.44
C THR A 76 -8.54 -17.85 -2.73
N LYS A 77 -9.48 -17.95 -3.66
CA LYS A 77 -9.43 -17.23 -4.92
C LYS A 77 -8.99 -15.81 -4.63
N ASN A 78 -7.81 -15.48 -5.11
CA ASN A 78 -7.27 -14.15 -4.93
C ASN A 78 -8.14 -13.22 -5.78
N ASP A 79 -8.88 -12.32 -5.16
CA ASP A 79 -9.69 -11.33 -5.87
C ASP A 79 -8.87 -10.47 -6.84
N TYR A 80 -7.55 -10.55 -6.76
CA TYR A 80 -6.59 -9.88 -7.65
C TYR A 80 -6.24 -10.69 -8.91
N GLU A 81 -6.62 -11.96 -9.02
CA GLU A 81 -6.35 -12.80 -10.19
C GLU A 81 -7.04 -12.31 -11.48
N TYR A 82 -8.07 -11.47 -11.33
CA TYR A 82 -8.84 -10.91 -12.44
C TYR A 82 -8.40 -9.52 -12.88
N ILE A 83 -7.37 -8.94 -12.28
CA ILE A 83 -6.84 -7.64 -12.72
C ILE A 83 -5.93 -7.90 -13.92
N GLU A 84 -6.39 -7.46 -15.09
CA GLU A 84 -5.56 -7.56 -16.30
C GLU A 84 -4.32 -6.67 -16.14
N GLN A 85 -3.17 -7.16 -16.62
CA GLN A 85 -1.89 -6.45 -16.49
C GLN A 85 -1.92 -5.03 -17.08
N LYS A 86 -2.77 -4.80 -18.08
CA LYS A 86 -2.99 -3.46 -18.69
C LYS A 86 -3.64 -2.45 -17.73
N ASP A 87 -4.33 -2.92 -16.68
CA ASP A 87 -5.04 -2.08 -15.73
C ASP A 87 -4.16 -1.75 -14.51
N LEU A 88 -2.95 -2.31 -14.46
CA LEU A 88 -1.99 -2.03 -13.40
C LEU A 88 -1.26 -0.72 -13.67
N ILE A 89 -1.45 0.23 -12.78
CA ILE A 89 -0.75 1.51 -12.82
C ILE A 89 0.44 1.45 -11.85
N PRO A 90 1.66 1.79 -12.30
CA PRO A 90 2.82 1.82 -11.41
C PRO A 90 2.57 2.76 -10.21
N LEU A 91 2.88 2.29 -9.01
CA LEU A 91 2.81 3.12 -7.80
C LEU A 91 3.85 4.23 -7.84
N ILE A 92 4.98 4.00 -8.48
CA ILE A 92 6.09 4.97 -8.59
C ILE A 92 6.26 5.42 -10.04
N THR A 93 6.01 6.70 -10.27
CA THR A 93 6.28 7.37 -11.55
C THR A 93 7.25 8.52 -11.33
N HIS A 94 8.45 8.42 -11.92
CA HIS A 94 9.45 9.47 -11.79
C HIS A 94 9.14 10.66 -12.73
N SER A 95 9.40 11.88 -12.24
CA SER A 95 9.31 13.11 -13.00
C SER A 95 10.43 14.07 -12.59
N LYS A 96 10.57 15.18 -13.31
CA LYS A 96 11.57 16.20 -12.97
C LYS A 96 11.41 16.74 -11.54
N THR A 97 10.16 16.81 -11.05
CA THR A 97 9.82 17.35 -9.74
C THR A 97 9.64 16.28 -8.67
N PHE A 98 9.78 14.98 -9.01
CA PHE A 98 9.42 13.88 -8.12
C PHE A 98 10.04 13.97 -6.72
N HIS A 99 11.35 14.16 -6.63
CA HIS A 99 12.02 14.19 -5.31
C HIS A 99 11.60 15.39 -4.49
N TRP A 100 11.51 16.56 -5.11
CA TRP A 100 11.10 17.77 -4.43
C TRP A 100 9.63 17.68 -3.95
N GLU A 101 8.73 17.14 -4.78
CA GLU A 101 7.35 16.88 -4.38
C GLU A 101 7.26 15.81 -3.29
N LEU A 102 8.14 14.82 -3.31
CA LEU A 102 8.22 13.78 -2.28
C LEU A 102 8.66 14.36 -0.93
N ASP A 103 9.65 15.26 -0.93
CA ASP A 103 10.09 15.95 0.28
C ASP A 103 8.95 16.78 0.89
N LEU A 104 8.24 17.57 0.06
CA LEU A 104 7.07 18.32 0.50
C LEU A 104 5.94 17.41 1.03
N PHE A 105 5.74 16.26 0.37
CA PHE A 105 4.74 15.31 0.83
C PHE A 105 5.10 14.73 2.20
N PHE A 106 6.36 14.38 2.45
CA PHE A 106 6.77 13.85 3.74
C PHE A 106 6.73 14.90 4.86
N GLU A 107 7.06 16.16 4.57
CA GLU A 107 6.88 17.26 5.51
C GLU A 107 5.41 17.39 5.91
N ALA A 108 4.52 17.49 4.93
CA ALA A 108 3.08 17.58 5.15
C ALA A 108 2.49 16.31 5.84
N PHE A 109 3.00 15.14 5.49
CA PHE A 109 2.60 13.88 6.13
C PHE A 109 3.01 13.86 7.61
N GLY A 110 4.20 14.35 7.96
CA GLY A 110 4.63 14.49 9.34
C GLY A 110 3.67 15.35 10.15
N ASP A 111 3.24 16.48 9.62
CA ASP A 111 2.27 17.37 10.25
C ASP A 111 0.89 16.71 10.41
N VAL A 112 0.40 16.02 9.39
CA VAL A 112 -0.86 15.27 9.45
C VAL A 112 -0.82 14.21 10.55
N MET A 113 0.28 13.44 10.63
CA MET A 113 0.44 12.41 11.65
C MET A 113 0.53 12.97 13.06
N THR A 114 1.10 14.15 13.22
CA THR A 114 1.27 14.83 14.52
C THR A 114 -0.02 15.51 14.96
N THR A 115 -0.70 16.21 14.05
CA THR A 115 -1.88 17.02 14.36
C THR A 115 -3.20 16.26 14.26
N GLY A 116 -3.22 15.15 13.54
CA GLY A 116 -4.43 14.39 13.22
C GLY A 116 -5.34 15.04 12.18
N LYS A 117 -4.92 16.16 11.56
CA LYS A 117 -5.69 16.85 10.53
C LYS A 117 -5.65 16.10 9.21
N LYS A 118 -6.68 16.27 8.39
CA LYS A 118 -6.70 15.78 7.01
C LYS A 118 -5.62 16.47 6.18
N PHE A 119 -4.95 15.70 5.32
CA PHE A 119 -3.98 16.26 4.39
C PHE A 119 -4.67 17.26 3.45
N SER A 120 -4.20 18.50 3.47
CA SER A 120 -4.71 19.56 2.62
C SER A 120 -3.62 20.11 1.72
N ILE A 121 -3.76 19.91 0.42
CA ILE A 121 -2.84 20.47 -0.58
C ILE A 121 -2.77 21.98 -0.49
N LYS A 122 -3.86 22.64 -0.13
CA LYS A 122 -3.94 24.11 -0.06
C LYS A 122 -3.07 24.72 1.03
N GLU A 123 -2.82 23.98 2.11
CA GLU A 123 -2.03 24.46 3.24
C GLU A 123 -0.52 24.32 3.03
N TYR A 124 -0.10 23.33 2.22
CA TYR A 124 1.30 22.93 2.12
C TYR A 124 2.00 23.30 0.80
N THR A 125 1.28 23.69 -0.21
CA THR A 125 1.90 23.87 -1.53
C THR A 125 2.44 25.27 -1.81
N GLY A 126 2.33 26.23 -0.89
CA GLY A 126 2.80 27.59 -1.13
C GLY A 126 2.37 28.13 -2.51
N PRO A 127 3.31 28.55 -3.38
CA PRO A 127 3.00 28.97 -4.74
C PRO A 127 2.58 27.84 -5.68
N ILE A 128 2.77 26.57 -5.30
CA ILE A 128 2.39 25.41 -6.10
C ILE A 128 1.00 24.95 -5.67
N LYS A 129 0.06 25.10 -6.57
CA LYS A 129 -1.34 24.85 -6.29
C LYS A 129 -1.72 23.36 -6.24
N THR A 130 -0.90 22.47 -6.80
CA THR A 130 -1.15 21.01 -6.84
C THR A 130 0.14 20.24 -7.06
N PHE A 131 0.26 19.07 -6.45
CA PHE A 131 1.29 18.11 -6.82
C PHE A 131 1.09 17.66 -8.27
N GLN A 132 2.17 17.65 -9.04
CA GLN A 132 2.14 17.25 -10.45
C GLN A 132 2.40 15.76 -10.62
N ASN A 133 3.20 15.18 -9.72
CA ASN A 133 3.57 13.77 -9.80
C ASN A 133 2.37 12.86 -9.50
N PRO A 134 2.01 11.94 -10.43
CA PRO A 134 0.85 11.06 -10.27
C PRO A 134 0.94 10.14 -9.04
N SER A 135 2.12 9.65 -8.69
CA SER A 135 2.32 8.78 -7.53
C SER A 135 1.93 9.48 -6.22
N ILE A 136 2.21 10.77 -6.13
CA ILE A 136 1.88 11.56 -4.94
C ILE A 136 0.42 12.01 -5.01
N ARG A 137 0.03 12.65 -6.11
CA ARG A 137 -1.30 13.26 -6.28
C ARG A 137 -2.44 12.24 -6.30
N ASP A 138 -2.27 11.18 -7.09
CA ASP A 138 -3.35 10.25 -7.42
C ASP A 138 -3.31 8.95 -6.59
N ILE A 139 -2.26 8.72 -5.80
CA ILE A 139 -2.11 7.51 -4.99
C ILE A 139 -1.84 7.87 -3.51
N ALA A 140 -0.70 8.52 -3.21
CA ALA A 140 -0.26 8.70 -1.82
C ALA A 140 -1.19 9.64 -1.02
N ILE A 141 -1.61 10.77 -1.58
CA ILE A 141 -2.49 11.73 -0.89
C ILE A 141 -3.86 11.14 -0.57
N PRO A 142 -4.60 10.55 -1.53
CA PRO A 142 -5.87 9.89 -1.21
C PRO A 142 -5.74 8.78 -0.16
N MET A 143 -4.67 8.01 -0.24
CA MET A 143 -4.40 6.93 0.72
C MET A 143 -4.17 7.47 2.14
N VAL A 144 -3.37 8.53 2.30
CA VAL A 144 -3.15 9.18 3.61
C VAL A 144 -4.45 9.75 4.17
N ASN A 145 -5.22 10.45 3.33
CA ASN A 145 -6.51 11.00 3.73
C ASN A 145 -7.48 9.90 4.19
N ALA A 146 -7.58 8.83 3.42
CA ALA A 146 -8.43 7.70 3.77
C ALA A 146 -8.03 7.07 5.12
N TYR A 147 -6.71 6.90 5.34
CA TYR A 147 -6.19 6.38 6.58
C TYR A 147 -6.53 7.28 7.79
N MET A 148 -6.37 8.61 7.65
CA MET A 148 -6.68 9.56 8.72
C MET A 148 -8.17 9.59 9.03
N LEU A 149 -9.03 9.59 8.01
CA LEU A 149 -10.49 9.52 8.19
C LEU A 149 -10.90 8.21 8.88
N HIS A 150 -10.28 7.08 8.49
CA HIS A 150 -10.48 5.81 9.17
C HIS A 150 -10.09 5.90 10.67
N LYS A 151 -8.96 6.50 11.02
CA LYS A 151 -8.55 6.70 12.42
C LYS A 151 -9.59 7.48 13.23
N HIS A 152 -10.29 8.41 12.59
CA HIS A 152 -11.38 9.18 13.19
C HIS A 152 -12.76 8.51 13.06
N ARG A 153 -12.82 7.25 12.60
CA ARG A 153 -14.07 6.48 12.38
C ARG A 153 -15.03 7.11 11.37
N GLN A 154 -14.52 7.94 10.47
CA GLN A 154 -15.29 8.56 9.38
C GLN A 154 -15.20 7.64 8.14
N TYR A 155 -15.86 6.49 8.23
CA TYR A 155 -15.68 5.42 7.24
C TYR A 155 -16.21 5.79 5.86
N GLU A 156 -17.37 6.44 5.75
CA GLU A 156 -17.93 6.87 4.47
C GLU A 156 -17.00 7.84 3.74
N ASP A 157 -16.46 8.84 4.46
CA ASP A 157 -15.48 9.76 3.90
C ASP A 157 -14.17 9.05 3.54
N SER A 158 -13.76 8.06 4.34
CA SER A 158 -12.58 7.23 4.04
C SER A 158 -12.77 6.46 2.73
N TYR A 159 -13.93 5.86 2.50
CA TYR A 159 -14.25 5.19 1.22
C TYR A 159 -14.28 6.18 0.05
N ALA A 160 -14.79 7.38 0.25
CA ALA A 160 -14.78 8.42 -0.77
C ALA A 160 -13.34 8.84 -1.17
N GLU A 161 -12.40 8.90 -0.22
CA GLU A 161 -10.99 9.15 -0.53
C GLU A 161 -10.33 7.95 -1.22
N ILE A 162 -10.61 6.71 -0.80
CA ILE A 162 -10.09 5.49 -1.43
C ILE A 162 -10.48 5.45 -2.92
N ASN A 163 -11.71 5.80 -3.26
CA ASN A 163 -12.19 5.82 -4.65
C ASN A 163 -11.47 6.83 -5.55
N LYS A 164 -10.66 7.73 -5.00
CA LYS A 164 -9.80 8.65 -5.77
C LYS A 164 -8.47 8.04 -6.17
N ILE A 165 -8.09 6.91 -5.58
CA ILE A 165 -6.84 6.21 -5.88
C ILE A 165 -6.92 5.64 -7.28
N LYS A 166 -6.02 6.06 -8.19
CA LYS A 166 -6.05 5.61 -9.58
C LYS A 166 -5.40 4.24 -9.82
N ALA A 167 -4.52 3.78 -8.94
CA ALA A 167 -4.00 2.42 -8.98
C ALA A 167 -5.08 1.46 -8.45
N TYR A 168 -5.78 0.79 -9.35
CA TYR A 168 -6.99 0.01 -9.03
C TYR A 168 -6.75 -1.14 -8.04
N ASP A 169 -5.69 -1.89 -8.22
CA ASP A 169 -5.26 -2.96 -7.31
C ASP A 169 -5.01 -2.42 -5.90
N TRP A 170 -4.31 -1.29 -5.81
CA TRP A 170 -4.03 -0.61 -4.55
C TRP A 170 -5.28 0.00 -3.92
N MET A 171 -6.14 0.60 -4.73
CA MET A 171 -7.45 1.09 -4.29
C MET A 171 -8.27 -0.04 -3.66
N LYS A 172 -8.32 -1.20 -4.31
CA LYS A 172 -9.04 -2.37 -3.82
C LYS A 172 -8.46 -2.89 -2.50
N ALA A 173 -7.13 -2.95 -2.39
CA ALA A 173 -6.45 -3.34 -1.15
C ALA A 173 -6.79 -2.38 0.01
N CYS A 174 -6.77 -1.07 -0.24
CA CYS A 174 -7.15 -0.06 0.75
C CYS A 174 -8.62 -0.19 1.18
N PHE A 175 -9.51 -0.42 0.21
CA PHE A 175 -10.94 -0.63 0.49
C PHE A 175 -11.17 -1.83 1.40
N GLU A 176 -10.59 -2.99 1.07
CA GLU A 176 -10.68 -4.20 1.87
C GLU A 176 -10.09 -4.02 3.28
N TRP A 177 -8.98 -3.26 3.37
CA TRP A 177 -8.35 -2.97 4.65
C TRP A 177 -9.27 -2.15 5.57
N VAL A 178 -9.95 -1.12 5.05
CA VAL A 178 -10.92 -0.29 5.81
C VAL A 178 -12.15 -1.11 6.13
N ARG A 179 -12.72 -1.83 5.16
CA ARG A 179 -13.91 -2.66 5.31
C ARG A 179 -13.81 -3.66 6.47
N LYS A 180 -12.68 -4.33 6.60
CA LYS A 180 -12.43 -5.28 7.70
C LYS A 180 -12.42 -4.63 9.09
N ARG A 181 -12.34 -3.32 9.18
CA ARG A 181 -12.28 -2.52 10.42
C ARG A 181 -13.50 -1.64 10.64
N ASP A 182 -14.37 -1.57 9.66
CA ASP A 182 -15.64 -0.85 9.73
C ASP A 182 -16.67 -1.73 10.45
N THR A 183 -16.93 -1.40 11.72
CA THR A 183 -17.86 -2.14 12.57
C THR A 183 -19.31 -2.03 12.07
N ALA A 184 -19.69 -0.92 11.46
CA ALA A 184 -21.03 -0.74 10.88
C ALA A 184 -21.23 -1.62 9.66
N PHE A 185 -20.19 -1.81 8.83
CA PHE A 185 -20.22 -2.72 7.70
C PHE A 185 -20.32 -4.18 8.14
N THR A 186 -19.58 -4.55 9.19
CA THR A 186 -19.59 -5.91 9.75
C THR A 186 -20.95 -6.29 10.33
N LEU A 187 -21.64 -5.37 11.01
CA LEU A 187 -22.98 -5.59 11.55
C LEU A 187 -24.03 -5.78 10.44
N LYS A 188 -23.99 -4.98 9.38
CA LYS A 188 -24.88 -5.14 8.21
C LYS A 188 -24.76 -6.49 7.50
N LEU A 189 -23.58 -7.13 7.55
CA LEU A 189 -23.37 -8.47 6.99
C LEU A 189 -23.86 -9.59 7.89
N ALA A 190 -23.97 -9.34 9.21
CA ALA A 190 -24.47 -10.33 10.15
C ALA A 190 -26.01 -10.39 10.17
N ASP A 191 -26.69 -9.35 9.68
CA ASP A 191 -28.15 -9.23 9.63
C ASP A 191 -28.76 -9.75 8.29
N ASN A 192 -27.93 -10.19 7.34
CA ASN A 192 -28.31 -10.82 6.06
C ASN A 192 -27.87 -12.27 5.99
#